data_27224cdc70c02117fb13ef9324ac7e81
#
_entry.id   27224cdc70c02117fb13ef9324ac7e81
#
_cell.length_a   1.000
_cell.length_b   1.000
_cell.length_c   1.000
_cell.angle_alpha   90.00
_cell.angle_beta   90.00
_cell.angle_gamma   90.00
#
_symmetry.space_group_name_H-M   'P 1'
#
loop_
_entity.id
_entity.type
_entity.pdbx_description
1 polymer ?
#
loop_
_entity_poly.entity_id
_entity_poly.type
_entity_poly.pdbx_seq_one_letter_code
_entity_poly.pdbx_strand_id
1 'polypeptide(L)'
;MKWIIRIGVIMFAVFCGIKAVPEEKASSGDITSTSIRYVALGDSIAYGYGLSDRKEQSYVELIRKNLETKYDSVFVTNFGENGMQSGELLDILTNPERKEYKKYRATIKHADFVTISIGSNDLLHLIQLDLNMEEMIKRDAHKFVLAYNFCLY
;
A
#
# COMPACT_ATOMS: atom_id res chain seq x y z
N MET A 1 33.57 22.99 -13.31
CA MET A 1 33.22 22.53 -11.95
C MET A 1 31.90 21.78 -12.08
N LYS A 2 31.96 20.46 -11.98
CA LYS A 2 30.77 19.58 -12.15
C LYS A 2 30.12 19.41 -10.78
N TRP A 3 28.92 19.97 -10.59
CA TRP A 3 28.09 19.71 -9.42
C TRP A 3 27.38 18.36 -9.62
N ILE A 4 27.82 17.37 -8.87
CA ILE A 4 27.11 16.08 -8.79
C ILE A 4 26.00 16.26 -7.77
N ILE A 5 24.78 16.42 -8.28
CA ILE A 5 23.58 16.39 -7.44
C ILE A 5 23.35 14.92 -7.07
N ARG A 6 23.70 14.58 -5.85
CA ARG A 6 23.28 13.32 -5.24
C ARG A 6 21.79 13.43 -4.89
N ILE A 7 20.94 12.94 -5.76
CA ILE A 7 19.52 12.75 -5.45
C ILE A 7 19.44 11.57 -4.48
N GLY A 8 19.37 11.88 -3.19
CA GLY A 8 19.00 10.89 -2.19
C GLY A 8 17.53 10.50 -2.41
N VAL A 9 17.30 9.28 -2.84
CA VAL A 9 15.95 8.71 -2.86
C VAL A 9 15.52 8.56 -1.40
N ILE A 10 14.73 9.52 -0.90
CA ILE A 10 14.08 9.40 0.38
C ILE A 10 12.89 8.44 0.18
N MET A 11 13.11 7.18 0.52
CA MET A 11 12.02 6.22 0.68
C MET A 11 11.19 6.66 1.89
N PHE A 12 10.08 7.34 1.65
CA PHE A 12 9.06 7.53 2.67
C PHE A 12 8.32 6.19 2.88
N ALA A 13 8.87 5.35 3.73
CA ALA A 13 8.10 4.27 4.32
C ALA A 13 7.18 4.91 5.38
N VAL A 14 5.95 5.24 4.99
CA VAL A 14 4.93 5.63 5.95
C VAL A 14 4.51 4.36 6.70
N PHE A 15 5.05 4.19 7.88
CA PHE A 15 4.61 3.16 8.82
C PHE A 15 3.20 3.56 9.30
N CYS A 16 2.17 2.92 8.77
CA CYS A 16 0.82 2.99 9.32
C CYS A 16 0.84 2.37 10.71
N GLY A 17 0.45 3.16 11.72
CA GLY A 17 0.44 2.73 13.10
C GLY A 17 -0.36 1.44 13.29
N ILE A 18 0.30 0.42 13.77
CA ILE A 18 -0.32 -0.83 14.21
C ILE A 18 -1.17 -0.46 15.43
N LYS A 19 -2.51 -0.45 15.29
CA LYS A 19 -3.35 -0.56 16.48
C LYS A 19 -3.04 -1.91 17.09
N ALA A 20 -2.42 -1.91 18.27
CA ALA A 20 -2.21 -3.12 19.04
C ALA A 20 -3.58 -3.79 19.22
N VAL A 21 -3.75 -4.95 18.62
CA VAL A 21 -4.83 -5.88 18.96
C VAL A 21 -4.62 -6.22 20.43
N PRO A 22 -5.63 -6.07 21.32
CA PRO A 22 -5.49 -6.48 22.70
C PRO A 22 -5.06 -7.94 22.74
N GLU A 23 -3.99 -8.25 23.50
CA GLU A 23 -3.64 -9.63 23.82
C GLU A 23 -4.80 -10.24 24.64
N GLU A 24 -5.70 -10.92 23.97
CA GLU A 24 -6.66 -11.79 24.63
C GLU A 24 -5.89 -13.01 25.15
N LYS A 25 -5.81 -13.13 26.47
CA LYS A 25 -5.19 -14.28 27.15
C LYS A 25 -5.80 -15.56 26.59
N ALA A 26 -4.96 -16.36 25.95
CA ALA A 26 -5.30 -17.68 25.46
C ALA A 26 -5.83 -18.55 26.62
N SER A 27 -7.13 -18.74 26.65
CA SER A 27 -7.79 -19.82 27.37
C SER A 27 -7.50 -21.11 26.60
N SER A 28 -6.81 -22.03 27.25
CA SER A 28 -6.52 -23.36 26.71
C SER A 28 -7.79 -24.10 26.36
N GLY A 29 -7.99 -24.45 25.08
CA GLY A 29 -8.95 -25.50 24.75
C GLY A 29 -9.87 -25.27 23.57
N ASP A 30 -9.50 -24.51 22.54
CA ASP A 30 -10.13 -24.63 21.23
C ASP A 30 -9.11 -24.27 20.14
N ILE A 31 -8.87 -25.19 19.19
CA ILE A 31 -8.01 -24.93 18.03
C ILE A 31 -8.86 -24.07 17.09
N THR A 32 -9.01 -22.80 17.41
CA THR A 32 -9.55 -21.83 16.47
C THR A 32 -8.46 -21.55 15.45
N SER A 33 -8.58 -22.16 14.28
CA SER A 33 -7.75 -21.84 13.13
C SER A 33 -7.76 -20.33 12.91
N THR A 34 -6.63 -19.67 13.16
CA THR A 34 -6.51 -18.22 13.00
C THR A 34 -6.14 -17.92 11.55
N SER A 35 -7.07 -17.30 10.85
CA SER A 35 -6.85 -16.82 9.48
C SER A 35 -6.77 -15.31 9.45
N ILE A 36 -5.91 -14.76 8.57
CA ILE A 36 -5.77 -13.32 8.35
C ILE A 36 -5.91 -12.99 6.87
N ARG A 37 -6.61 -11.92 6.56
CA ARG A 37 -6.76 -11.35 5.22
C ARG A 37 -5.92 -10.11 5.07
N TYR A 38 -4.89 -10.21 4.24
CA TYR A 38 -3.97 -9.13 3.93
C TYR A 38 -4.27 -8.54 2.57
N VAL A 39 -4.42 -7.21 2.50
CA VAL A 39 -4.62 -6.47 1.25
C VAL A 39 -3.45 -5.52 1.04
N ALA A 40 -2.80 -5.58 -0.11
CA ALA A 40 -1.79 -4.62 -0.53
C ALA A 40 -2.38 -3.72 -1.62
N LEU A 41 -2.27 -2.40 -1.42
CA LEU A 41 -2.67 -1.37 -2.37
C LEU A 41 -1.43 -0.63 -2.84
N GLY A 42 -1.44 -0.15 -4.07
CA GLY A 42 -0.38 0.75 -4.50
C GLY A 42 0.05 0.62 -5.95
N ASP A 43 1.28 1.03 -6.20
CA ASP A 43 1.88 1.13 -7.52
C ASP A 43 2.77 -0.07 -7.87
N SER A 44 3.77 0.16 -8.71
CA SER A 44 4.73 -0.84 -9.17
C SER A 44 5.53 -1.49 -8.03
N ILE A 45 5.71 -0.81 -6.89
CA ILE A 45 6.41 -1.37 -5.72
C ILE A 45 5.55 -2.44 -5.08
N ALA A 46 4.25 -2.18 -4.90
CA ALA A 46 3.30 -3.19 -4.40
C ALA A 46 3.12 -4.34 -5.39
N TYR A 47 3.12 -4.04 -6.69
CA TYR A 47 3.08 -5.06 -7.76
C TYR A 47 4.32 -5.96 -7.75
N GLY A 48 5.50 -5.45 -7.33
CA GLY A 48 6.79 -6.14 -7.40
C GLY A 48 7.45 -6.02 -8.77
N TYR A 49 7.30 -4.85 -9.42
CA TYR A 49 7.91 -4.59 -10.72
C TYR A 49 9.45 -4.66 -10.65
N GLY A 50 10.06 -5.23 -11.69
CA GLY A 50 11.53 -5.36 -11.79
C GLY A 50 12.12 -6.52 -11.00
N LEU A 51 11.33 -7.25 -10.19
CA LEU A 51 11.80 -8.43 -9.49
C LEU A 51 11.79 -9.65 -10.40
N SER A 52 12.85 -10.46 -10.34
CA SER A 52 12.96 -11.71 -11.12
C SER A 52 11.94 -12.77 -10.67
N ASP A 53 11.65 -12.81 -9.38
CA ASP A 53 10.59 -13.63 -8.80
C ASP A 53 9.74 -12.80 -7.82
N ARG A 54 8.60 -12.32 -8.28
CA ARG A 54 7.68 -11.50 -7.47
C ARG A 54 7.09 -12.27 -6.31
N LYS A 55 6.85 -13.59 -6.47
CA LYS A 55 6.26 -14.45 -5.44
C LYS A 55 7.23 -14.73 -4.29
N GLU A 56 8.51 -14.48 -4.51
CA GLU A 56 9.53 -14.70 -3.49
C GLU A 56 10.09 -13.39 -2.92
N GLN A 57 10.20 -12.36 -3.75
CA GLN A 57 11.00 -11.17 -3.49
C GLN A 57 10.19 -9.90 -3.22
N SER A 58 8.89 -9.84 -3.61
CA SER A 58 8.11 -8.64 -3.35
C SER A 58 7.88 -8.44 -1.84
N TYR A 59 7.82 -7.17 -1.41
CA TYR A 59 7.55 -6.89 0.00
C TYR A 59 6.21 -7.49 0.45
N VAL A 60 5.22 -7.56 -0.43
CA VAL A 60 3.91 -8.17 -0.16
C VAL A 60 4.06 -9.63 0.21
N GLU A 61 4.88 -10.37 -0.54
CA GLU A 61 5.13 -11.78 -0.26
C GLU A 61 6.02 -11.99 0.98
N LEU A 62 6.98 -11.10 1.22
CA LEU A 62 7.77 -11.14 2.44
C LEU A 62 6.91 -10.90 3.69
N ILE A 63 5.96 -9.97 3.62
CA ILE A 63 4.96 -9.77 4.69
C ILE A 63 4.08 -11.01 4.83
N ARG A 64 3.56 -11.59 3.74
CA ARG A 64 2.78 -12.83 3.78
C ARG A 64 3.52 -13.94 4.52
N LYS A 65 4.77 -14.20 4.13
CA LYS A 65 5.63 -15.22 4.79
C LYS A 65 5.83 -14.95 6.28
N ASN A 66 5.98 -13.68 6.66
CA ASN A 66 6.09 -13.32 8.08
C ASN A 66 4.77 -13.55 8.82
N LEU A 67 3.62 -13.23 8.22
CA LEU A 67 2.32 -13.50 8.81
C LEU A 67 2.05 -15.01 8.96
N GLU A 68 2.49 -15.85 8.02
CA GLU A 68 2.38 -17.31 8.09
C GLU A 68 3.15 -17.93 9.26
N THR A 69 4.07 -17.20 9.90
CA THR A 69 4.72 -17.66 11.14
C THR A 69 3.81 -17.49 12.38
N LYS A 70 2.70 -16.75 12.24
CA LYS A 70 1.82 -16.36 13.38
C LYS A 70 0.38 -16.82 13.20
N TYR A 71 -0.03 -17.09 11.97
CA TYR A 71 -1.41 -17.42 11.59
C TYR A 71 -1.43 -18.73 10.79
N ASP A 72 -2.46 -19.53 10.98
CA ASP A 72 -2.60 -20.83 10.28
C ASP A 72 -2.89 -20.67 8.79
N SER A 73 -3.52 -19.54 8.42
CA SER A 73 -3.83 -19.24 7.01
C SER A 73 -3.70 -17.75 6.75
N VAL A 74 -3.04 -17.39 5.65
CA VAL A 74 -2.88 -15.99 5.20
C VAL A 74 -3.44 -15.86 3.79
N PHE A 75 -4.53 -15.08 3.66
CA PHE A 75 -5.15 -14.78 2.37
C PHE A 75 -4.68 -13.40 1.90
N VAL A 76 -3.91 -13.36 0.82
CA VAL A 76 -3.37 -12.12 0.26
C VAL A 76 -4.14 -11.69 -0.98
N THR A 77 -4.54 -10.43 -1.02
CA THR A 77 -4.99 -9.76 -2.25
C THR A 77 -4.06 -8.59 -2.54
N ASN A 78 -3.31 -8.68 -3.63
CA ASN A 78 -2.44 -7.61 -4.08
C ASN A 78 -3.11 -6.82 -5.22
N PHE A 79 -3.43 -5.55 -4.95
CA PHE A 79 -3.95 -4.56 -5.89
C PHE A 79 -2.87 -3.59 -6.39
N GLY A 80 -1.59 -3.96 -6.28
CA GLY A 80 -0.51 -3.17 -6.86
C GLY A 80 -0.61 -3.13 -8.38
N GLU A 81 -0.53 -1.94 -8.97
CA GLU A 81 -0.62 -1.72 -10.41
C GLU A 81 0.49 -0.78 -10.90
N ASN A 82 1.19 -1.19 -11.97
CA ASN A 82 2.30 -0.39 -12.50
C ASN A 82 1.81 0.97 -13.00
N GLY A 83 2.49 2.02 -12.58
CA GLY A 83 2.18 3.38 -13.00
C GLY A 83 1.06 4.05 -12.22
N MET A 84 0.37 3.35 -11.31
CA MET A 84 -0.73 3.92 -10.53
C MET A 84 -0.29 5.16 -9.77
N GLN A 85 -1.09 6.22 -9.86
CA GLN A 85 -0.93 7.46 -9.11
C GLN A 85 -1.90 7.51 -7.92
N SER A 86 -1.57 8.34 -6.93
CA SER A 86 -2.40 8.47 -5.72
C SER A 86 -3.82 8.96 -6.02
N GLY A 87 -3.96 9.87 -6.99
CA GLY A 87 -5.27 10.36 -7.43
C GLY A 87 -6.12 9.29 -8.08
N GLU A 88 -5.51 8.36 -8.83
CA GLU A 88 -6.22 7.25 -9.45
C GLU A 88 -6.68 6.22 -8.40
N LEU A 89 -5.81 5.86 -7.46
CA LEU A 89 -6.20 4.97 -6.36
C LEU A 89 -7.36 5.59 -5.56
N LEU A 90 -7.29 6.89 -5.27
CA LEU A 90 -8.37 7.60 -4.57
C LEU A 90 -9.68 7.54 -5.36
N ASP A 91 -9.65 7.77 -6.68
CA ASP A 91 -10.84 7.67 -7.54
C ASP A 91 -11.42 6.25 -7.53
N ILE A 92 -10.59 5.21 -7.65
CA ILE A 92 -11.05 3.82 -7.52
C ILE A 92 -11.77 3.57 -6.18
N LEU A 93 -11.27 4.15 -5.09
CA LEU A 93 -11.81 3.92 -3.75
C LEU A 93 -13.06 4.74 -3.42
N THR A 94 -13.31 5.85 -4.14
CA THR A 94 -14.37 6.81 -3.80
C THR A 94 -15.45 6.98 -4.87
N ASN A 95 -15.16 6.62 -6.13
CA ASN A 95 -16.05 6.81 -7.25
C ASN A 95 -16.84 5.53 -7.58
N PRO A 96 -18.16 5.46 -7.29
CA PRO A 96 -18.98 4.26 -7.55
C PRO A 96 -19.10 3.85 -9.02
N GLU A 97 -18.82 4.79 -9.95
CA GLU A 97 -18.88 4.54 -11.39
C GLU A 97 -17.63 3.77 -11.91
N ARG A 98 -16.58 3.72 -11.13
CA ARG A 98 -15.40 2.91 -11.47
C ARG A 98 -15.73 1.42 -11.38
N LYS A 99 -15.35 0.67 -12.42
CA LYS A 99 -15.58 -0.78 -12.47
C LYS A 99 -14.90 -1.54 -11.32
N GLU A 100 -13.77 -1.01 -10.82
CA GLU A 100 -12.97 -1.59 -9.74
C GLU A 100 -13.56 -1.29 -8.35
N TYR A 101 -14.34 -0.21 -8.21
CA TYR A 101 -14.83 0.33 -6.94
C TYR A 101 -15.40 -0.75 -6.00
N LYS A 102 -16.39 -1.49 -6.49
CA LYS A 102 -17.08 -2.51 -5.67
C LYS A 102 -16.12 -3.58 -5.16
N LYS A 103 -15.21 -4.03 -6.02
CA LYS A 103 -14.22 -5.08 -5.69
C LYS A 103 -13.23 -4.57 -4.63
N TYR A 104 -12.64 -3.39 -4.83
CA TYR A 104 -11.68 -2.81 -3.90
C TYR A 104 -12.33 -2.58 -2.53
N ARG A 105 -13.49 -1.90 -2.51
CA ARG A 105 -14.23 -1.62 -1.27
C ARG A 105 -14.62 -2.87 -0.50
N ALA A 106 -15.15 -3.88 -1.18
CA ALA A 106 -15.53 -5.13 -0.54
C ALA A 106 -14.31 -5.85 0.05
N THR A 107 -13.19 -5.90 -0.70
CA THR A 107 -11.98 -6.58 -0.25
C THR A 107 -11.36 -5.86 0.96
N ILE A 108 -11.25 -4.52 0.91
CA ILE A 108 -10.69 -3.73 2.02
C ILE A 108 -11.58 -3.83 3.26
N LYS A 109 -12.90 -3.79 3.11
CA LYS A 109 -13.84 -3.91 4.23
C LYS A 109 -13.63 -5.19 5.06
N HIS A 110 -13.20 -6.26 4.41
CA HIS A 110 -12.98 -7.56 5.04
C HIS A 110 -11.51 -7.86 5.30
N ALA A 111 -10.62 -6.89 5.10
CA ALA A 111 -9.21 -7.03 5.39
C ALA A 111 -8.94 -6.89 6.89
N ASP A 112 -8.07 -7.73 7.40
CA ASP A 112 -7.56 -7.65 8.78
C ASP A 112 -6.27 -6.81 8.82
N PHE A 113 -5.56 -6.74 7.67
CA PHE A 113 -4.32 -5.98 7.53
C PHE A 113 -4.22 -5.38 6.13
N VAL A 114 -3.85 -4.10 6.03
CA VAL A 114 -3.70 -3.38 4.76
C VAL A 114 -2.35 -2.67 4.71
N THR A 115 -1.66 -2.78 3.57
CA THR A 115 -0.49 -1.93 3.25
C THR A 115 -0.78 -1.06 2.05
N ILE A 116 -0.19 0.14 2.03
CA ILE A 116 -0.27 1.07 0.91
C ILE A 116 1.13 1.52 0.54
N SER A 117 1.49 1.38 -0.74
CA SER A 117 2.72 1.89 -1.33
C SER A 117 2.38 2.67 -2.59
N ILE A 118 2.23 4.00 -2.47
CA ILE A 118 1.75 4.88 -3.54
C ILE A 118 2.44 6.24 -3.49
N GLY A 119 2.50 6.94 -4.62
CA GLY A 119 2.97 8.33 -4.71
C GLY A 119 4.27 8.51 -5.47
N SER A 120 5.03 7.46 -5.71
CA SER A 120 6.26 7.53 -6.52
C SER A 120 5.99 7.98 -7.95
N ASN A 121 4.90 7.51 -8.57
CA ASN A 121 4.51 7.91 -9.92
C ASN A 121 3.98 9.34 -9.99
N ASP A 122 3.35 9.84 -8.94
CA ASP A 122 2.97 11.24 -8.82
C ASP A 122 4.21 12.13 -8.91
N LEU A 123 5.25 11.79 -8.13
CA LEU A 123 6.52 12.53 -8.14
C LEU A 123 7.24 12.43 -9.49
N LEU A 124 7.33 11.22 -10.07
CA LEU A 124 7.97 11.02 -11.36
C LEU A 124 7.29 11.81 -12.49
N HIS A 125 5.95 11.82 -12.50
CA HIS A 125 5.18 12.58 -13.49
C HIS A 125 5.48 14.07 -13.43
N LEU A 126 5.76 14.60 -12.28
CA LEU A 126 6.04 16.01 -12.05
C LEU A 126 7.46 16.42 -12.46
N ILE A 127 8.43 15.55 -12.24
CA ILE A 127 9.79 15.75 -12.73
C ILE A 127 9.79 15.81 -14.26
N GLN A 128 8.94 15.01 -14.92
CA GLN A 128 8.80 15.01 -16.38
C GLN A 128 8.13 16.27 -16.94
N LEU A 129 7.27 16.93 -16.17
CA LEU A 129 6.55 18.13 -16.59
C LEU A 129 7.32 19.44 -16.33
N ASP A 130 8.55 19.36 -15.83
CA ASP A 130 9.40 20.53 -15.48
C ASP A 130 8.69 21.57 -14.61
N LEU A 131 7.77 21.10 -13.76
CA LEU A 131 7.00 21.94 -12.85
C LEU A 131 7.82 22.24 -11.59
N ASN A 132 7.59 23.43 -11.02
CA ASN A 132 8.15 23.81 -9.74
C ASN A 132 7.72 22.80 -8.65
N MET A 133 8.66 21.99 -8.20
CA MET A 133 8.41 20.87 -7.27
C MET A 133 7.76 21.33 -5.97
N GLU A 134 8.03 22.56 -5.51
CA GLU A 134 7.47 23.09 -4.27
C GLU A 134 5.96 23.41 -4.40
N GLU A 135 5.56 24.07 -5.48
CA GLU A 135 4.13 24.37 -5.73
C GLU A 135 3.29 23.11 -5.88
N MET A 136 3.90 22.10 -6.41
CA MET A 136 3.33 20.84 -6.70
C MET A 136 3.10 19.97 -5.47
N ILE A 137 4.10 19.86 -4.60
CA ILE A 137 3.95 19.19 -3.30
C ILE A 137 2.82 19.86 -2.52
N LYS A 138 2.73 21.19 -2.53
CA LYS A 138 1.65 21.93 -1.88
C LYS A 138 0.27 21.63 -2.49
N ARG A 139 0.18 21.56 -3.82
CA ARG A 139 -1.09 21.30 -4.53
C ARG A 139 -1.61 19.88 -4.31
N ASP A 140 -0.74 18.89 -4.37
CA ASP A 140 -1.16 17.48 -4.38
C ASP A 140 -0.97 16.77 -3.03
N ALA A 141 -0.33 17.40 -2.04
CA ALA A 141 -0.16 16.84 -0.69
C ALA A 141 -1.48 16.38 -0.06
N HIS A 142 -2.59 17.10 -0.30
CA HIS A 142 -3.90 16.74 0.22
C HIS A 142 -4.44 15.42 -0.35
N LYS A 143 -4.09 15.06 -1.59
CA LYS A 143 -4.50 13.78 -2.20
C LYS A 143 -3.86 12.60 -1.50
N PHE A 144 -2.58 12.72 -1.12
CA PHE A 144 -1.89 11.71 -0.32
C PHE A 144 -2.54 11.53 1.05
N VAL A 145 -2.86 12.64 1.72
CA VAL A 145 -3.52 12.62 3.03
C VAL A 145 -4.92 12.00 2.95
N LEU A 146 -5.70 12.34 1.91
CA LEU A 146 -7.04 11.78 1.72
C LEU A 146 -7.00 10.28 1.43
N ALA A 147 -6.10 9.81 0.56
CA ALA A 147 -5.94 8.39 0.27
C ALA A 147 -5.54 7.61 1.53
N TYR A 148 -4.63 8.18 2.33
CA TYR A 148 -4.19 7.59 3.59
C TYR A 148 -5.31 7.50 4.63
N ASN A 149 -6.04 8.60 4.86
CA ASN A 149 -7.14 8.64 5.84
C ASN A 149 -8.30 7.72 5.47
N PHE A 150 -8.54 7.50 4.18
CA PHE A 150 -9.61 6.61 3.71
C PHE A 150 -9.38 5.14 4.08
N CYS A 151 -8.14 4.72 4.24
CA CYS A 151 -7.78 3.34 4.59
C CYS A 151 -7.80 3.06 6.10
N LEU A 152 -7.98 4.10 6.94
CA LEU A 152 -8.01 3.98 8.40
C LEU A 152 -9.42 3.78 8.97
N TYR A 153 -10.45 3.79 8.15
CA TYR A 153 -11.87 3.58 8.48
C TYR A 153 -12.44 2.38 7.71
#